data_89a449e47adf63a9f8a5ce542ca3ebfb
#
_entry.id   89a449e47adf63a9f8a5ce542ca3ebfb
#
_cell.length_a   1.000
_cell.length_b   1.000
_cell.length_c   1.000
_cell.angle_alpha   90.00
_cell.angle_beta   90.00
_cell.angle_gamma   90.00
#
_symmetry.space_group_name_H-M   'P 1'
#
loop_
_entity.id
_entity.type
_entity.pdbx_description
1 polymer ?
#
loop_
_entity_poly.entity_id
_entity_poly.type
_entity_poly.pdbx_seq_one_letter_code
_entity_poly.pdbx_strand_id
1 'polypeptide(L)'
;IYGRGLTREESRLSGVGNKAISLKLCKNITLKDFSMLRCGHFALLATGVDNLSIINLKVDTNRDGFDIDCCKNVRIMGCSVNSPWDDAIVLKASYALGSFRDTENVTISDCYVTGYDRGTMLDATWQRDEPQAPDHGYVTGRIKLGTESSGGFKNIAITNCIFERCRGLALETVDGGQLEDIVISNITMRDIVNAPFFLRLGKRMRSPEGTPVGSMKRILISNVNVFNADSRYSSI
;
A
#
# COMPACT_ATOMS: atom_id res chain seq x y z
N ILE A 1 12.16 11.55 -10.62
CA ILE A 1 11.75 12.57 -9.63
C ILE A 1 12.59 12.38 -8.38
N TYR A 2 13.19 13.43 -7.88
CA TYR A 2 13.96 13.44 -6.64
C TYR A 2 13.36 14.43 -5.64
N GLY A 3 12.81 13.91 -4.54
CA GLY A 3 12.11 14.71 -3.54
C GLY A 3 13.01 15.28 -2.43
N ARG A 4 14.27 15.67 -2.75
CA ARG A 4 15.15 16.33 -1.78
C ARG A 4 14.51 17.58 -1.21
N GLY A 5 14.38 17.65 0.10
CA GLY A 5 13.70 18.74 0.80
C GLY A 5 12.22 18.49 1.07
N LEU A 6 11.63 17.41 0.56
CA LEU A 6 10.37 16.91 1.08
C LEU A 6 10.60 16.39 2.49
N THR A 7 9.98 17.03 3.46
CA THR A 7 10.18 16.78 4.87
C THR A 7 9.12 15.82 5.44
N ARG A 8 9.30 15.45 6.67
CA ARG A 8 8.54 14.49 7.45
C ARG A 8 8.80 13.03 7.13
N GLU A 9 9.98 12.74 6.70
CA GLU A 9 10.47 11.37 6.77
C GLU A 9 10.62 10.94 8.23
N GLU A 10 10.99 11.90 9.11
CA GLU A 10 11.34 11.66 10.51
C GLU A 10 10.46 12.43 11.52
N SER A 11 9.64 13.38 11.07
CA SER A 11 8.83 14.22 11.95
C SER A 11 7.42 13.67 12.16
N ARG A 12 6.99 13.62 13.41
CA ARG A 12 5.60 13.33 13.81
C ARG A 12 4.72 14.57 13.89
N LEU A 13 5.15 15.71 13.37
CA LEU A 13 4.36 16.94 13.43
C LEU A 13 3.07 16.79 12.64
N SER A 14 1.95 17.10 13.29
CA SER A 14 0.61 17.05 12.69
C SER A 14 0.50 17.95 11.46
N GLY A 15 -0.21 17.52 10.45
CA GLY A 15 -0.52 18.32 9.27
C GLY A 15 0.59 18.44 8.22
N VAL A 16 1.78 17.92 8.46
CA VAL A 16 2.90 17.97 7.52
C VAL A 16 3.06 16.62 6.84
N GLY A 17 2.48 16.43 5.68
CA GLY A 17 2.65 15.24 4.85
C GLY A 17 2.97 15.64 3.43
N ASN A 18 4.25 15.82 3.10
CA ASN A 18 4.67 16.17 1.77
C ASN A 18 4.43 15.02 0.79
N LYS A 19 4.04 15.35 -0.42
CA LYS A 19 3.71 14.42 -1.49
C LYS A 19 4.54 14.78 -2.71
N ALA A 20 5.24 13.81 -3.29
CA ALA A 20 5.97 14.08 -4.53
C ALA A 20 4.99 14.25 -5.70
N ILE A 21 3.94 13.42 -5.76
CA ILE A 21 2.82 13.55 -6.70
C ILE A 21 1.51 13.49 -5.91
N SER A 22 0.62 14.44 -6.15
CA SER A 22 -0.73 14.44 -5.58
C SER A 22 -1.78 14.63 -6.66
N LEU A 23 -2.72 13.69 -6.76
CA LEU A 23 -3.83 13.71 -7.70
C LEU A 23 -5.14 13.69 -6.90
N LYS A 24 -6.04 14.63 -7.18
CA LYS A 24 -7.34 14.65 -6.52
C LYS A 24 -8.45 14.90 -7.54
N LEU A 25 -9.45 13.99 -7.55
CA LEU A 25 -10.62 14.07 -8.43
C LEU A 25 -10.26 14.20 -9.93
N CYS A 26 -9.15 13.54 -10.32
CA CYS A 26 -8.68 13.49 -11.71
C CYS A 26 -9.29 12.30 -12.45
N LYS A 27 -9.17 12.30 -13.77
CA LYS A 27 -9.60 11.19 -14.63
C LYS A 27 -8.60 10.92 -15.75
N ASN A 28 -8.53 9.66 -16.18
CA ASN A 28 -7.74 9.25 -17.35
C ASN A 28 -6.25 9.59 -17.20
N ILE A 29 -5.66 9.22 -16.07
CA ILE A 29 -4.25 9.50 -15.75
C ILE A 29 -3.40 8.26 -16.07
N THR A 30 -2.28 8.48 -16.72
CA THR A 30 -1.23 7.47 -16.89
C THR A 30 0.09 8.00 -16.37
N LEU A 31 0.67 7.28 -15.41
CA LEU A 31 2.03 7.49 -14.89
C LEU A 31 2.88 6.31 -15.37
N LYS A 32 3.95 6.58 -16.12
CA LYS A 32 4.68 5.51 -16.79
C LYS A 32 6.17 5.80 -16.95
N ASP A 33 7.00 4.74 -16.77
CA ASP A 33 8.42 4.71 -17.16
C ASP A 33 9.30 5.79 -16.50
N PHE A 34 9.19 5.98 -15.19
CA PHE A 34 10.09 6.87 -14.44
C PHE A 34 10.42 6.34 -13.05
N SER A 35 11.45 6.91 -12.45
CA SER A 35 11.89 6.59 -11.09
C SER A 35 11.64 7.75 -10.13
N MET A 36 11.38 7.42 -8.87
CA MET A 36 11.16 8.35 -7.78
C MET A 36 12.07 7.99 -6.60
N LEU A 37 12.74 8.99 -6.04
CA LEU A 37 13.62 8.83 -4.88
C LEU A 37 13.32 9.89 -3.82
N ARG A 38 13.21 9.48 -2.55
CA ARG A 38 12.99 10.36 -1.38
C ARG A 38 11.73 11.21 -1.51
N CYS A 39 10.58 10.60 -1.47
CA CYS A 39 9.31 11.21 -1.89
C CYS A 39 8.51 11.90 -0.78
N GLY A 40 9.08 12.07 0.40
CA GLY A 40 8.37 12.61 1.54
C GLY A 40 7.44 11.58 2.19
N HIS A 41 6.29 12.01 2.66
CA HIS A 41 5.32 11.12 3.32
C HIS A 41 4.59 10.21 2.31
N PHE A 42 4.36 10.69 1.09
CA PHE A 42 3.74 9.93 -0.01
C PHE A 42 4.52 10.14 -1.30
N ALA A 43 4.91 9.07 -1.95
CA ALA A 43 5.46 9.21 -3.30
C ALA A 43 4.35 9.58 -4.29
N LEU A 44 3.24 8.87 -4.24
CA LEU A 44 2.02 9.20 -4.96
C LEU A 44 0.83 9.12 -4.00
N LEU A 45 0.07 10.20 -3.89
CA LEU A 45 -1.26 10.18 -3.28
C LEU A 45 -2.31 10.46 -4.36
N ALA A 46 -3.17 9.49 -4.65
CA ALA A 46 -4.29 9.62 -5.55
C ALA A 46 -5.60 9.49 -4.77
N THR A 47 -6.40 10.55 -4.71
CA THR A 47 -7.69 10.56 -4.00
C THR A 47 -8.83 10.82 -4.97
N GLY A 48 -9.75 9.88 -5.11
CA GLY A 48 -10.93 10.01 -5.96
C GLY A 48 -10.62 10.05 -7.46
N VAL A 49 -9.59 9.33 -7.90
CA VAL A 49 -9.16 9.31 -9.31
C VAL A 49 -9.84 8.14 -10.03
N ASP A 50 -10.35 8.41 -11.24
CA ASP A 50 -10.95 7.41 -12.12
C ASP A 50 -10.07 7.13 -13.34
N ASN A 51 -9.96 5.85 -13.72
CA ASN A 51 -9.13 5.40 -14.85
C ASN A 51 -7.65 5.78 -14.66
N LEU A 52 -7.03 5.24 -13.62
CA LEU A 52 -5.62 5.46 -13.28
C LEU A 52 -4.77 4.27 -13.72
N SER A 53 -3.72 4.53 -14.49
CA SER A 53 -2.70 3.54 -14.84
C SER A 53 -1.33 3.95 -14.30
N ILE A 54 -0.68 3.05 -13.56
CA ILE A 54 0.67 3.21 -13.00
C ILE A 54 1.50 2.04 -13.54
N ILE A 55 2.46 2.35 -14.43
CA ILE A 55 3.13 1.33 -15.23
C ILE A 55 4.65 1.51 -15.18
N ASN A 56 5.37 0.46 -14.80
CA ASN A 56 6.83 0.43 -14.82
C ASN A 56 7.50 1.60 -14.05
N LEU A 57 6.99 1.91 -12.86
CA LEU A 57 7.62 2.87 -11.97
C LEU A 57 8.59 2.15 -11.01
N LYS A 58 9.71 2.82 -10.71
CA LYS A 58 10.61 2.43 -9.63
C LYS A 58 10.57 3.50 -8.55
N VAL A 59 10.05 3.16 -7.38
CA VAL A 59 9.90 4.08 -6.26
C VAL A 59 10.77 3.62 -5.10
N ASP A 60 11.69 4.46 -4.67
CA ASP A 60 12.55 4.18 -3.54
C ASP A 60 12.43 5.32 -2.52
N THR A 61 11.61 5.07 -1.55
CA THR A 61 11.25 6.03 -0.50
C THR A 61 11.26 5.33 0.85
N ASN A 62 10.91 6.00 1.92
CA ASN A 62 10.79 5.37 3.24
C ASN A 62 9.35 5.34 3.78
N ARG A 63 8.47 6.22 3.33
CA ARG A 63 7.03 6.23 3.68
C ARG A 63 6.19 5.70 2.52
N ASP A 64 4.88 5.90 2.54
CA ASP A 64 3.94 5.35 1.52
C ASP A 64 4.44 5.54 0.09
N GLY A 65 4.53 4.44 -0.64
CA GLY A 65 4.84 4.48 -2.07
C GLY A 65 3.64 4.96 -2.88
N PHE A 66 2.70 4.08 -3.18
CA PHE A 66 1.45 4.42 -3.86
C PHE A 66 0.29 4.35 -2.88
N ASP A 67 -0.31 5.48 -2.57
CA ASP A 67 -1.52 5.62 -1.76
C ASP A 67 -2.71 5.91 -2.69
N ILE A 68 -3.56 4.92 -2.87
CA ILE A 68 -4.67 4.90 -3.83
C ILE A 68 -5.98 4.92 -3.03
N ASP A 69 -6.55 6.10 -2.87
CA ASP A 69 -7.68 6.36 -1.98
C ASP A 69 -8.96 6.70 -2.74
N CYS A 70 -10.02 5.96 -2.52
CA CYS A 70 -11.33 6.21 -3.17
C CYS A 70 -11.26 6.22 -4.71
N CYS A 71 -10.40 5.41 -5.32
CA CYS A 71 -10.16 5.39 -6.76
C CYS A 71 -10.90 4.24 -7.46
N LYS A 72 -11.22 4.43 -8.73
CA LYS A 72 -11.91 3.43 -9.55
C LYS A 72 -11.18 3.15 -10.86
N ASN A 73 -11.25 1.89 -11.30
CA ASN A 73 -10.61 1.43 -12.54
C ASN A 73 -9.10 1.71 -12.54
N VAL A 74 -8.40 1.11 -11.58
CA VAL A 74 -6.95 1.33 -11.38
C VAL A 74 -6.16 0.13 -11.89
N ARG A 75 -5.04 0.39 -12.56
CA ARG A 75 -4.07 -0.61 -12.99
C ARG A 75 -2.68 -0.22 -12.50
N ILE A 76 -2.07 -1.10 -11.71
CA ILE A 76 -0.68 -0.95 -11.22
C ILE A 76 0.08 -2.16 -11.73
N MET A 77 1.04 -1.94 -12.64
CA MET A 77 1.70 -3.03 -13.35
C MET A 77 3.21 -2.83 -13.43
N GLY A 78 3.97 -3.89 -13.16
CA GLY A 78 5.42 -3.94 -13.39
C GLY A 78 6.21 -2.93 -12.56
N CYS A 79 5.69 -2.53 -11.40
CA CYS A 79 6.33 -1.53 -10.56
C CYS A 79 7.24 -2.18 -9.51
N SER A 80 8.35 -1.50 -9.18
CA SER A 80 9.21 -1.85 -8.04
C SER A 80 9.11 -0.74 -6.99
N VAL A 81 8.70 -1.09 -5.76
CA VAL A 81 8.46 -0.10 -4.71
C VAL A 81 9.16 -0.51 -3.42
N ASN A 82 10.13 0.29 -3.01
CA ASN A 82 10.82 0.16 -1.74
C ASN A 82 10.31 1.21 -0.73
N SER A 83 9.82 0.74 0.42
CA SER A 83 9.25 1.60 1.47
C SER A 83 9.42 0.97 2.86
N PRO A 84 10.60 1.06 3.48
CA PRO A 84 10.86 0.36 4.74
C PRO A 84 10.00 0.82 5.92
N TRP A 85 9.49 2.05 5.93
CA TRP A 85 8.80 2.62 7.07
C TRP A 85 7.28 2.63 6.95
N ASP A 86 6.73 2.41 5.75
CA ASP A 86 5.29 2.36 5.55
C ASP A 86 4.93 1.45 4.37
N ASP A 87 3.68 1.47 3.91
CA ASP A 87 3.20 0.57 2.90
C ASP A 87 3.75 0.93 1.49
N ALA A 88 4.23 -0.04 0.74
CA ALA A 88 4.74 0.18 -0.62
C ALA A 88 3.59 0.51 -1.60
N ILE A 89 2.52 -0.26 -1.55
CA ILE A 89 1.30 -0.03 -2.34
C ILE A 89 0.11 -0.20 -1.40
N VAL A 90 -0.66 0.86 -1.19
CA VAL A 90 -1.82 0.80 -0.32
C VAL A 90 -3.08 1.30 -1.02
N LEU A 91 -4.13 0.50 -0.93
CA LEU A 91 -5.48 0.90 -1.32
C LEU A 91 -6.22 1.38 -0.08
N LYS A 92 -6.81 2.55 -0.15
CA LYS A 92 -7.61 3.16 0.91
C LYS A 92 -9.01 3.51 0.39
N ALA A 93 -9.95 3.61 1.28
CA ALA A 93 -11.31 4.09 1.00
C ALA A 93 -11.73 5.01 2.15
N SER A 94 -11.02 6.11 2.29
CA SER A 94 -11.16 7.06 3.39
C SER A 94 -12.41 7.95 3.24
N TYR A 95 -12.68 8.78 4.25
CA TYR A 95 -13.71 9.82 4.18
C TYR A 95 -13.17 11.18 3.71
N ALA A 96 -11.99 11.22 3.09
CA ALA A 96 -11.30 12.46 2.68
C ALA A 96 -12.04 13.27 1.61
N LEU A 97 -13.00 12.66 0.92
CA LEU A 97 -13.87 13.34 -0.05
C LEU A 97 -15.14 13.93 0.58
N GLY A 98 -15.36 13.73 1.89
CA GLY A 98 -16.59 14.15 2.56
C GLY A 98 -17.81 13.26 2.25
N SER A 99 -17.57 12.13 1.58
CA SER A 99 -18.61 11.14 1.23
C SER A 99 -18.00 9.75 1.21
N PHE A 100 -18.82 8.73 1.39
CA PHE A 100 -18.41 7.34 1.21
C PHE A 100 -18.14 7.06 -0.26
N ARG A 101 -16.97 6.53 -0.55
CA ARG A 101 -16.59 6.11 -1.89
C ARG A 101 -15.69 4.89 -1.83
N ASP A 102 -16.07 3.86 -2.56
CA ASP A 102 -15.29 2.63 -2.65
C ASP A 102 -14.04 2.83 -3.51
N THR A 103 -13.00 2.08 -3.19
CA THR A 103 -11.91 1.78 -4.11
C THR A 103 -12.24 0.47 -4.80
N GLU A 104 -12.47 0.52 -6.12
CA GLU A 104 -13.01 -0.61 -6.86
C GLU A 104 -12.41 -0.79 -8.26
N ASN A 105 -12.52 -2.02 -8.78
CA ASN A 105 -12.00 -2.41 -10.09
C ASN A 105 -10.48 -2.17 -10.19
N VAL A 106 -9.73 -2.72 -9.25
CA VAL A 106 -8.27 -2.52 -9.16
C VAL A 106 -7.53 -3.80 -9.53
N THR A 107 -6.50 -3.68 -10.35
CA THR A 107 -5.53 -4.76 -10.59
C THR A 107 -4.14 -4.29 -10.19
N ILE A 108 -3.45 -5.10 -9.37
CA ILE A 108 -2.03 -4.95 -9.03
C ILE A 108 -1.33 -6.20 -9.54
N SER A 109 -0.44 -6.05 -10.53
CA SER A 109 0.22 -7.20 -11.13
C SER A 109 1.70 -6.96 -11.41
N ASP A 110 2.47 -8.05 -11.35
CA ASP A 110 3.88 -8.06 -11.73
C ASP A 110 4.73 -7.04 -10.94
N CYS A 111 4.34 -6.78 -9.70
CA CYS A 111 4.99 -5.79 -8.85
C CYS A 111 5.98 -6.46 -7.88
N TYR A 112 7.06 -5.74 -7.59
CA TYR A 112 8.04 -6.08 -6.56
C TYR A 112 7.97 -5.06 -5.44
N VAL A 113 7.71 -5.52 -4.22
CA VAL A 113 7.60 -4.66 -3.03
C VAL A 113 8.58 -5.08 -1.96
N THR A 114 9.21 -4.09 -1.29
CA THR A 114 10.32 -4.35 -0.39
C THR A 114 10.53 -3.26 0.67
N GLY A 115 11.31 -3.58 1.71
CA GLY A 115 11.66 -2.71 2.82
C GLY A 115 13.17 -2.67 3.08
N TYR A 116 13.98 -2.48 2.04
CA TYR A 116 15.41 -2.19 2.14
C TYR A 116 15.66 -0.73 2.53
N ASP A 117 16.88 -0.41 2.91
CA ASP A 117 17.24 0.96 3.25
C ASP A 117 16.98 1.90 2.07
N ARG A 118 16.49 3.08 2.38
CA ARG A 118 16.05 4.04 1.37
C ARG A 118 17.16 4.43 0.39
N GLY A 119 16.90 4.29 -0.89
CA GLY A 119 17.81 4.60 -1.99
C GLY A 119 18.58 3.38 -2.50
N THR A 120 18.61 2.31 -1.71
CA THR A 120 19.49 1.16 -2.00
C THR A 120 18.87 0.15 -2.96
N MET A 121 17.59 0.23 -3.22
CA MET A 121 16.96 -0.48 -4.33
C MET A 121 17.35 0.16 -5.69
N LEU A 122 17.38 1.49 -5.77
CA LEU A 122 17.70 2.18 -7.02
C LEU A 122 19.21 2.17 -7.35
N ASP A 123 20.07 2.13 -6.33
CA ASP A 123 21.52 2.00 -6.56
C ASP A 123 22.00 0.55 -6.58
N ALA A 124 21.09 -0.40 -6.38
CA ALA A 124 21.32 -1.85 -6.38
C ALA A 124 22.28 -2.35 -5.27
N THR A 125 22.42 -1.63 -4.16
CA THR A 125 23.20 -2.07 -2.99
C THR A 125 22.42 -2.89 -1.98
N TRP A 126 21.08 -2.76 -1.93
CA TRP A 126 20.15 -3.57 -1.15
C TRP A 126 20.51 -3.63 0.35
N GLN A 127 20.83 -2.50 0.96
CA GLN A 127 21.28 -2.42 2.34
C GLN A 127 20.13 -2.65 3.33
N ARG A 128 20.49 -3.05 4.57
CA ARG A 128 19.56 -3.44 5.64
C ARG A 128 19.93 -2.82 6.99
N ASP A 129 20.59 -1.66 6.97
CA ASP A 129 21.20 -1.05 8.15
C ASP A 129 20.34 0.04 8.78
N GLU A 130 19.37 0.60 8.04
CA GLU A 130 18.49 1.63 8.57
C GLU A 130 17.66 1.12 9.75
N PRO A 131 17.49 1.95 10.78
CA PRO A 131 16.65 1.60 11.92
C PRO A 131 15.19 1.39 11.46
N GLN A 132 14.48 0.66 12.27
CA GLN A 132 13.05 0.43 12.07
C GLN A 132 12.29 1.76 11.98
N ALA A 133 11.14 1.75 11.32
CA ALA A 133 10.27 2.91 11.24
C ALA A 133 10.00 3.49 12.64
N PRO A 134 10.01 4.81 12.81
CA PRO A 134 9.85 5.45 14.12
C PRO A 134 8.56 5.10 14.86
N ASP A 135 7.54 4.66 14.13
CA ASP A 135 6.20 4.35 14.60
C ASP A 135 5.80 2.88 14.44
N HIS A 136 6.68 2.03 13.92
CA HIS A 136 6.45 0.60 13.73
C HIS A 136 7.65 -0.22 14.22
N GLY A 137 7.39 -1.36 14.81
CA GLY A 137 8.43 -2.24 15.34
C GLY A 137 9.27 -3.01 14.31
N TYR A 138 8.96 -2.89 13.01
CA TYR A 138 9.62 -3.62 11.91
C TYR A 138 9.49 -2.85 10.61
N VAL A 139 10.32 -3.18 9.61
CA VAL A 139 10.12 -2.67 8.25
C VAL A 139 8.73 -3.03 7.73
N THR A 140 8.16 -2.21 6.86
CA THR A 140 6.81 -2.38 6.33
C THR A 140 6.80 -2.81 4.86
N GLY A 141 6.93 -1.95 3.90
CA GLY A 141 7.19 -2.22 2.48
C GLY A 141 6.22 -3.16 1.77
N ARG A 142 4.97 -3.25 2.18
CA ARG A 142 4.00 -4.27 1.73
C ARG A 142 2.93 -3.72 0.79
N ILE A 143 2.12 -4.64 0.24
CA ILE A 143 0.83 -4.31 -0.37
C ILE A 143 -0.25 -4.44 0.71
N LYS A 144 -1.16 -3.46 0.77
CA LYS A 144 -2.21 -3.42 1.80
C LYS A 144 -3.52 -2.86 1.26
N LEU A 145 -4.64 -3.37 1.75
CA LEU A 145 -5.96 -2.77 1.69
C LEU A 145 -6.30 -2.23 3.09
N GLY A 146 -6.65 -0.95 3.19
CA GLY A 146 -6.88 -0.27 4.47
C GLY A 146 -5.62 0.47 4.95
N THR A 147 -5.55 0.94 6.19
CA THR A 147 -6.51 0.85 7.30
C THR A 147 -7.72 1.78 7.09
N GLU A 148 -7.56 2.90 6.36
CA GLU A 148 -8.67 3.81 6.04
C GLU A 148 -9.67 3.07 5.15
N SER A 149 -10.87 2.82 5.70
CA SER A 149 -11.89 1.93 5.13
C SER A 149 -13.31 2.38 5.47
N SER A 150 -13.57 3.66 5.31
CA SER A 150 -14.93 4.23 5.44
C SER A 150 -15.80 3.78 4.27
N GLY A 151 -15.30 3.90 3.04
CA GLY A 151 -15.82 3.21 1.87
C GLY A 151 -15.33 1.76 1.82
N GLY A 152 -15.75 1.03 0.81
CA GLY A 152 -15.39 -0.37 0.62
C GLY A 152 -14.23 -0.60 -0.33
N PHE A 153 -13.85 -1.88 -0.41
CA PHE A 153 -12.90 -2.42 -1.38
C PHE A 153 -13.63 -3.50 -2.18
N LYS A 154 -13.73 -3.34 -3.51
CA LYS A 154 -14.50 -4.24 -4.36
C LYS A 154 -13.78 -4.59 -5.64
N ASN A 155 -13.92 -5.85 -6.06
CA ASN A 155 -13.42 -6.33 -7.35
C ASN A 155 -11.92 -5.99 -7.53
N ILE A 156 -11.09 -6.58 -6.68
CA ILE A 156 -9.65 -6.32 -6.64
C ILE A 156 -8.88 -7.61 -6.93
N ALA A 157 -7.95 -7.55 -7.86
CA ALA A 157 -7.03 -8.64 -8.17
C ALA A 157 -5.59 -8.24 -7.88
N ILE A 158 -4.87 -9.06 -7.11
CA ILE A 158 -3.42 -8.92 -6.84
C ILE A 158 -2.75 -10.21 -7.32
N THR A 159 -1.87 -10.12 -8.31
CA THR A 159 -1.28 -11.33 -8.92
C THR A 159 0.16 -11.13 -9.36
N ASN A 160 0.91 -12.23 -9.41
CA ASN A 160 2.31 -12.26 -9.87
C ASN A 160 3.22 -11.26 -9.13
N CYS A 161 3.00 -11.04 -7.85
CA CYS A 161 3.78 -10.08 -7.07
C CYS A 161 4.83 -10.77 -6.20
N ILE A 162 5.96 -10.08 -6.00
CA ILE A 162 7.05 -10.52 -5.13
C ILE A 162 7.14 -9.57 -3.95
N PHE A 163 7.16 -10.15 -2.76
CA PHE A 163 7.39 -9.46 -1.49
C PHE A 163 8.74 -9.90 -0.94
N GLU A 164 9.62 -8.99 -0.66
CA GLU A 164 10.94 -9.33 -0.12
C GLU A 164 11.37 -8.37 0.98
N ARG A 165 11.84 -8.92 2.10
CA ARG A 165 12.26 -8.15 3.27
C ARG A 165 11.22 -7.08 3.66
N CYS A 166 9.98 -7.48 3.82
CA CYS A 166 8.89 -6.59 4.17
C CYS A 166 7.84 -7.34 5.01
N ARG A 167 6.78 -6.68 5.41
CA ARG A 167 5.60 -7.36 5.95
C ARG A 167 4.87 -8.07 4.83
N GLY A 168 4.11 -9.08 5.18
CA GLY A 168 3.21 -9.74 4.25
C GLY A 168 2.01 -8.87 3.87
N LEU A 169 1.17 -9.40 3.01
CA LEU A 169 -0.02 -8.73 2.51
C LEU A 169 -1.05 -8.54 3.62
N ALA A 170 -1.64 -7.34 3.71
CA ALA A 170 -2.66 -7.01 4.70
C ALA A 170 -4.00 -6.64 4.06
N LEU A 171 -5.08 -7.20 4.61
CA LEU A 171 -6.46 -6.88 4.27
C LEU A 171 -7.17 -6.40 5.53
N GLU A 172 -7.45 -5.11 5.60
CA GLU A 172 -8.04 -4.51 6.79
C GLU A 172 -9.27 -3.68 6.43
N THR A 173 -10.38 -3.92 7.11
CA THR A 173 -11.53 -3.03 7.13
C THR A 173 -11.93 -2.77 8.57
N VAL A 174 -11.85 -1.52 9.01
CA VAL A 174 -12.00 -1.13 10.42
C VAL A 174 -12.83 0.13 10.64
N ASP A 175 -13.28 0.77 9.55
CA ASP A 175 -14.05 2.03 9.61
C ASP A 175 -15.46 1.92 9.03
N GLY A 176 -15.95 0.69 8.78
CA GLY A 176 -17.32 0.44 8.33
C GLY A 176 -17.45 -0.04 6.88
N GLY A 177 -16.39 0.04 6.07
CA GLY A 177 -16.42 -0.38 4.67
C GLY A 177 -16.55 -1.89 4.49
N GLN A 178 -17.04 -2.30 3.32
CA GLN A 178 -17.11 -3.69 2.90
C GLN A 178 -15.86 -4.07 2.10
N LEU A 179 -15.24 -5.19 2.42
CA LEU A 179 -14.11 -5.75 1.68
C LEU A 179 -14.60 -7.04 1.01
N GLU A 180 -14.78 -7.01 -0.31
CA GLU A 180 -15.42 -8.10 -1.03
C GLU A 180 -14.90 -8.28 -2.47
N ASP A 181 -15.03 -9.50 -2.98
CA ASP A 181 -14.62 -9.86 -4.34
C ASP A 181 -13.12 -9.62 -4.58
N ILE A 182 -12.29 -10.17 -3.70
CA ILE A 182 -10.84 -10.04 -3.73
C ILE A 182 -10.21 -11.36 -4.17
N VAL A 183 -9.35 -11.30 -5.18
CA VAL A 183 -8.55 -12.44 -5.63
C VAL A 183 -7.06 -12.11 -5.49
N ILE A 184 -6.34 -12.98 -4.79
CA ILE A 184 -4.89 -12.88 -4.60
C ILE A 184 -4.28 -14.20 -5.07
N SER A 185 -3.37 -14.14 -6.05
CA SER A 185 -2.80 -15.35 -6.62
C SER A 185 -1.37 -15.18 -7.12
N ASN A 186 -0.63 -16.30 -7.20
CA ASN A 186 0.74 -16.31 -7.72
C ASN A 186 1.66 -15.34 -6.98
N ILE A 187 1.73 -15.45 -5.67
CA ILE A 187 2.54 -14.57 -4.82
C ILE A 187 3.78 -15.32 -4.33
N THR A 188 4.92 -14.68 -4.44
CA THR A 188 6.16 -15.13 -3.81
C THR A 188 6.55 -14.17 -2.70
N MET A 189 6.81 -14.71 -1.51
CA MET A 189 7.24 -13.95 -0.34
C MET A 189 8.57 -14.48 0.18
N ARG A 190 9.53 -13.59 0.46
CA ARG A 190 10.84 -13.95 1.01
C ARG A 190 11.22 -12.98 2.14
N ASP A 191 11.80 -13.53 3.21
CA ASP A 191 12.27 -12.76 4.36
C ASP A 191 11.17 -11.85 4.95
N ILE A 192 9.99 -12.43 5.17
CA ILE A 192 8.85 -11.70 5.72
C ILE A 192 9.04 -11.48 7.22
N VAL A 193 9.02 -10.23 7.64
CA VAL A 193 9.34 -9.82 9.03
C VAL A 193 8.13 -9.79 9.96
N ASN A 194 6.97 -10.17 9.48
CA ASN A 194 5.71 -10.31 10.23
C ASN A 194 4.90 -11.44 9.60
N ALA A 195 3.59 -11.49 9.81
CA ALA A 195 2.74 -12.50 9.19
C ALA A 195 2.74 -12.39 7.65
N PRO A 196 2.81 -13.49 6.89
CA PRO A 196 2.64 -13.47 5.43
C PRO A 196 1.29 -12.88 5.01
N PHE A 197 0.25 -13.15 5.79
CA PHE A 197 -1.08 -12.57 5.61
C PHE A 197 -1.59 -12.01 6.93
N PHE A 198 -2.20 -10.84 6.85
CA PHE A 198 -2.87 -10.21 7.98
C PHE A 198 -4.27 -9.77 7.55
N LEU A 199 -5.29 -10.44 8.09
CA LEU A 199 -6.69 -10.14 7.83
C LEU A 199 -7.33 -9.55 9.09
N ARG A 200 -7.95 -8.39 8.98
CA ARG A 200 -8.55 -7.70 10.12
C ARG A 200 -9.91 -7.08 9.78
N LEU A 201 -10.94 -7.61 10.40
CA LEU A 201 -12.22 -6.93 10.56
C LEU A 201 -12.23 -6.26 11.96
N GLY A 202 -12.37 -4.95 11.99
CA GLY A 202 -12.25 -4.20 13.24
C GLY A 202 -13.28 -3.07 13.38
N LYS A 203 -13.16 -2.34 14.49
CA LYS A 203 -14.05 -1.24 14.85
C LYS A 203 -13.23 -0.04 15.33
N ARG A 204 -12.43 0.55 14.43
CA ARG A 204 -11.73 1.82 14.68
C ARG A 204 -12.66 3.02 14.51
N MET A 205 -13.54 2.96 13.51
CA MET A 205 -14.66 3.86 13.25
C MET A 205 -14.26 5.34 13.09
N ARG A 206 -13.36 5.61 12.16
CA ARG A 206 -13.03 6.99 11.71
C ARG A 206 -14.06 7.56 10.73
N SER A 207 -15.12 6.83 10.46
CA SER A 207 -16.27 7.24 9.64
C SER A 207 -17.22 8.12 10.43
N PRO A 208 -18.19 8.79 9.77
CA PRO A 208 -19.26 9.51 10.44
C PRO A 208 -19.99 8.67 11.48
N GLU A 209 -20.47 9.32 12.53
CA GLU A 209 -21.24 8.66 13.60
C GLU A 209 -22.42 7.85 13.03
N GLY A 210 -22.69 6.72 13.65
CA GLY A 210 -23.75 5.80 13.18
C GLY A 210 -23.35 4.85 12.06
N THR A 211 -22.14 4.95 11.52
CA THR A 211 -21.64 3.98 10.51
C THR A 211 -21.57 2.58 11.13
N PRO A 212 -22.16 1.54 10.51
CA PRO A 212 -22.07 0.17 11.02
C PRO A 212 -20.65 -0.40 10.85
N VAL A 213 -20.34 -1.46 11.59
CA VAL A 213 -19.11 -2.24 11.37
C VAL A 213 -19.17 -2.84 9.96
N GLY A 214 -18.01 -2.83 9.27
CA GLY A 214 -17.88 -3.37 7.92
C GLY A 214 -18.00 -4.89 7.84
N SER A 215 -17.69 -5.44 6.69
CA SER A 215 -17.71 -6.88 6.46
C SER A 215 -16.57 -7.32 5.53
N MET A 216 -16.17 -8.59 5.63
CA MET A 216 -15.24 -9.25 4.72
C MET A 216 -15.92 -10.50 4.13
N LYS A 217 -15.93 -10.63 2.80
CA LYS A 217 -16.54 -11.77 2.13
C LYS A 217 -16.00 -11.99 0.72
N ARG A 218 -16.03 -13.23 0.26
CA ARG A 218 -15.59 -13.64 -1.08
C ARG A 218 -14.14 -13.24 -1.36
N ILE A 219 -13.23 -13.70 -0.49
CA ILE A 219 -11.80 -13.51 -0.63
C ILE A 219 -11.18 -14.85 -1.00
N LEU A 220 -10.46 -14.89 -2.11
CA LEU A 220 -9.69 -16.04 -2.55
C LEU A 220 -8.20 -15.72 -2.51
N ILE A 221 -7.44 -16.54 -1.79
CA ILE A 221 -5.98 -16.49 -1.76
C ILE A 221 -5.48 -17.86 -2.24
N SER A 222 -4.68 -17.89 -3.29
CA SER A 222 -4.21 -19.13 -3.89
C SER A 222 -2.80 -19.01 -4.47
N ASN A 223 -2.13 -20.15 -4.59
CA ASN A 223 -0.83 -20.25 -5.24
C ASN A 223 0.22 -19.29 -4.65
N VAL A 224 0.53 -19.48 -3.36
CA VAL A 224 1.45 -18.62 -2.61
C VAL A 224 2.63 -19.44 -2.11
N ASN A 225 3.84 -18.96 -2.37
CA ASN A 225 5.07 -19.48 -1.80
C ASN A 225 5.66 -18.50 -0.80
N VAL A 226 6.00 -18.99 0.39
CA VAL A 226 6.61 -18.18 1.45
C VAL A 226 7.91 -18.81 1.90
N PHE A 227 8.99 -18.03 1.88
CA PHE A 227 10.33 -18.44 2.32
C PHE A 227 10.81 -17.51 3.43
N ASN A 228 11.29 -18.07 4.55
CA ASN A 228 11.83 -17.30 5.67
C ASN A 228 10.85 -16.27 6.23
N ALA A 229 9.67 -16.71 6.66
CA ALA A 229 8.76 -15.87 7.42
C ALA A 229 9.06 -15.95 8.92
N ASP A 230 8.84 -14.84 9.65
CA ASP A 230 8.90 -14.86 11.11
C ASP A 230 7.68 -15.61 11.67
N SER A 231 7.90 -16.82 12.15
CA SER A 231 6.84 -17.72 12.63
C SER A 231 6.11 -17.22 13.88
N ARG A 232 6.63 -16.22 14.58
CA ARG A 232 6.00 -15.66 15.79
C ARG A 232 4.68 -14.97 15.53
N TYR A 233 4.44 -14.59 14.28
CA TYR A 233 3.27 -13.82 13.87
C TYR A 233 2.43 -14.51 12.79
N SER A 234 2.57 -15.81 12.67
CA SER A 234 1.69 -16.60 11.78
C SER A 234 0.24 -16.47 12.27
N SER A 235 -0.59 -15.82 11.48
CA SER A 235 -2.00 -15.58 11.77
C SER A 235 -2.87 -16.18 10.67
N ILE A 236 -2.91 -17.47 10.59
CA ILE A 236 -4.00 -18.25 10.01
C ILE A 236 -4.24 -19.44 10.90
#